data_b9422d13931cb5b96e51d709418110c6
#
_entry.id   b9422d13931cb5b96e51d709418110c6
#
_cell.length_a   1.000
_cell.length_b   1.000
_cell.length_c   1.000
_cell.angle_alpha   90.00
_cell.angle_beta   90.00
_cell.angle_gamma   90.00
#
_symmetry.space_group_name_H-M   'P 1'
#
loop_
_entity.id
_entity.type
_entity.pdbx_description
1 polymer ?
#
loop_
_entity_poly.entity_id
_entity_poly.type
_entity_poly.pdbx_seq_one_letter_code
_entity_poly.pdbx_strand_id
1 'polypeptide(L)'
;MMRRQWGLWLNLALSLWLLTGCQQPAGQDTSARVELGPRPAYLVAQLPEGELKQQLQQCQGPLQPHDFSIGHRGAPLMFPEHTEASYRAAAQMGAGILECDVTFTRDRQLVCRHAQCDLHQTTDILLRPELAGRCSQPFQPADAASGRPASARCCTSDIDLDEYLSLCGKMDGVNPAATSVQQYVQGTPDWRTDLYAGSCPAVLSHQQSIALFQQLGRKMTPELKTAEVSMPFQGRFSQQQYAQQLVDEYKAAGVPPEQVFLQSFDWQDILYWLQAEPDYAKQAVWLDGRYEDPAFDPMQPGSWSPSMDELKAAGLNIIAPPLWVLVTSEEGAIRPSAYAKAAQQAGLNIISWTLERSGRLDDGGGWYYQSITDLTTDDSVALQLLHVLAQEVGVMGVFSDWPATTTLYANCMLP
;
A
#
# COMPACT_ATOMS: atom_id res chain seq x y z
N MET A 1 -96.60 21.44 -26.44
CA MET A 1 -95.49 22.15 -25.75
C MET A 1 -94.31 21.15 -25.69
N MET A 2 -93.36 21.31 -26.59
CA MET A 2 -92.19 20.44 -26.78
C MET A 2 -91.01 20.99 -26.01
N ARG A 3 -90.41 20.15 -25.14
CA ARG A 3 -89.09 20.39 -24.54
C ARG A 3 -88.06 19.50 -25.26
N ARG A 4 -87.11 20.12 -25.91
CA ARG A 4 -85.95 19.48 -26.49
C ARG A 4 -84.90 19.30 -25.40
N GLN A 5 -84.37 18.04 -25.17
CA GLN A 5 -83.22 17.79 -24.40
C GLN A 5 -82.00 17.72 -25.31
N TRP A 6 -80.95 18.46 -24.96
CA TRP A 6 -79.64 18.43 -25.60
C TRP A 6 -78.72 17.51 -24.77
N GLY A 7 -78.30 16.45 -25.39
CA GLY A 7 -77.24 15.54 -24.75
C GLY A 7 -75.84 16.10 -25.00
N LEU A 8 -75.11 16.31 -23.93
CA LEU A 8 -73.66 16.57 -23.99
C LEU A 8 -72.92 15.22 -24.14
N TRP A 9 -72.13 15.08 -25.20
CA TRP A 9 -71.12 14.03 -25.33
C TRP A 9 -69.83 14.54 -24.73
N LEU A 10 -69.38 13.94 -23.59
CA LEU A 10 -68.02 14.09 -23.03
C LEU A 10 -67.11 13.11 -23.75
N ASN A 11 -66.15 13.62 -24.53
CA ASN A 11 -65.00 12.85 -25.03
C ASN A 11 -63.94 12.81 -23.94
N LEU A 12 -63.78 11.60 -23.33
CA LEU A 12 -62.63 11.29 -22.50
C LEU A 12 -61.44 10.95 -23.42
N ALA A 13 -60.48 11.84 -23.57
CA ALA A 13 -59.19 11.56 -24.16
C ALA A 13 -58.30 10.91 -23.10
N LEU A 14 -58.08 9.58 -23.22
CA LEU A 14 -57.10 8.82 -22.43
C LEU A 14 -55.69 9.16 -22.95
N SER A 15 -54.97 10.01 -22.20
CA SER A 15 -53.54 10.26 -22.45
C SER A 15 -52.73 9.07 -21.92
N LEU A 16 -52.28 8.17 -22.83
CA LEU A 16 -51.26 7.17 -22.54
C LEU A 16 -49.92 7.89 -22.35
N TRP A 17 -49.45 8.00 -21.12
CA TRP A 17 -48.06 8.34 -20.83
C TRP A 17 -47.21 7.08 -21.07
N LEU A 18 -46.51 7.06 -22.19
CA LEU A 18 -45.41 6.12 -22.40
C LEU A 18 -44.28 6.47 -21.43
N LEU A 19 -44.17 5.71 -20.35
CA LEU A 19 -42.97 5.65 -19.51
C LEU A 19 -41.87 5.00 -20.37
N THR A 20 -41.11 5.81 -21.09
CA THR A 20 -39.81 5.40 -21.61
C THR A 20 -38.87 5.27 -20.40
N GLY A 21 -38.84 4.10 -19.80
CA GLY A 21 -37.80 3.73 -18.88
C GLY A 21 -36.47 3.82 -19.62
N CYS A 22 -35.53 4.60 -19.09
CA CYS A 22 -34.12 4.51 -19.49
C CYS A 22 -33.67 3.08 -19.24
N GLN A 23 -33.71 2.22 -20.26
CA GLN A 23 -32.98 0.97 -20.26
C GLN A 23 -31.50 1.35 -20.31
N GLN A 24 -30.79 1.16 -19.21
CA GLN A 24 -29.32 1.12 -19.24
C GLN A 24 -28.93 0.00 -20.22
N PRO A 25 -28.03 0.26 -21.16
CA PRO A 25 -27.51 -0.77 -22.02
C PRO A 25 -26.82 -1.83 -21.17
N ALA A 26 -27.32 -3.07 -21.22
CA ALA A 26 -26.64 -4.23 -20.67
C ALA A 26 -25.31 -4.40 -21.41
N GLY A 27 -24.19 -4.31 -20.68
CA GLY A 27 -22.85 -4.56 -21.22
C GLY A 27 -21.92 -3.34 -21.23
N GLN A 28 -21.97 -2.48 -20.21
CA GLN A 28 -20.80 -1.67 -19.92
C GLN A 28 -19.78 -2.57 -19.21
N ASP A 29 -18.68 -2.81 -19.90
CA ASP A 29 -17.44 -3.33 -19.36
C ASP A 29 -17.10 -2.51 -18.10
N THR A 30 -17.29 -3.13 -16.92
CA THR A 30 -17.01 -2.51 -15.62
C THR A 30 -15.53 -2.56 -15.28
N SER A 31 -14.64 -2.56 -16.28
CA SER A 31 -13.24 -2.22 -16.05
C SER A 31 -13.24 -0.77 -15.55
N ALA A 32 -13.08 -0.61 -14.25
CA ALA A 32 -13.09 0.72 -13.62
C ALA A 32 -12.06 1.58 -14.35
N ARG A 33 -12.53 2.67 -14.97
CA ARG A 33 -11.66 3.63 -15.68
C ARG A 33 -10.58 4.09 -14.69
N VAL A 34 -9.31 3.98 -15.10
CA VAL A 34 -8.19 4.50 -14.32
C VAL A 34 -8.27 6.02 -14.24
N GLU A 35 -8.19 6.56 -13.04
CA GLU A 35 -8.28 8.00 -12.77
C GLU A 35 -7.07 8.45 -11.96
N LEU A 36 -6.18 9.21 -12.60
CA LEU A 36 -4.90 9.60 -11.99
C LEU A 36 -5.01 10.82 -11.05
N GLY A 37 -6.04 11.67 -11.22
CA GLY A 37 -6.10 12.95 -10.55
C GLY A 37 -4.99 13.92 -11.01
N PRO A 38 -4.80 15.07 -10.33
CA PRO A 38 -3.91 16.13 -10.80
C PRO A 38 -2.42 15.90 -10.48
N ARG A 39 -2.07 15.08 -9.49
CA ARG A 39 -0.68 14.96 -9.01
C ARG A 39 0.31 14.49 -10.07
N PRO A 40 0.07 13.44 -10.88
CA PRO A 40 1.03 13.03 -11.89
C PRO A 40 1.29 14.12 -12.94
N ALA A 41 0.27 14.86 -13.37
CA ALA A 41 0.44 15.99 -14.29
C ALA A 41 1.28 17.12 -13.68
N TYR A 42 1.11 17.40 -12.38
CA TYR A 42 1.93 18.35 -11.64
C TYR A 42 3.41 17.91 -11.65
N LEU A 43 3.70 16.64 -11.33
CA LEU A 43 5.07 16.12 -11.34
C LEU A 43 5.72 16.20 -12.72
N VAL A 44 4.98 15.85 -13.78
CA VAL A 44 5.46 15.96 -15.17
C VAL A 44 5.77 17.41 -15.55
N ALA A 45 4.94 18.36 -15.10
CA ALA A 45 5.17 19.80 -15.38
C ALA A 45 6.48 20.31 -14.75
N GLN A 46 6.88 19.79 -13.59
CA GLN A 46 8.11 20.14 -12.88
C GLN A 46 9.38 19.51 -13.47
N LEU A 47 9.27 18.44 -14.28
CA LEU A 47 10.43 17.80 -14.89
C LEU A 47 11.27 18.80 -15.71
N PRO A 48 12.60 18.69 -15.71
CA PRO A 48 13.44 19.44 -16.62
C PRO A 48 13.09 19.10 -18.07
N GLU A 49 13.35 20.04 -18.98
CA GLU A 49 13.14 19.80 -20.42
C GLU A 49 14.01 18.64 -20.90
N GLY A 50 13.40 17.67 -21.57
CA GLY A 50 14.08 16.46 -22.03
C GLY A 50 13.11 15.40 -22.54
N GLU A 51 13.67 14.26 -22.90
CA GLU A 51 12.95 13.15 -23.54
C GLU A 51 11.87 12.58 -22.59
N LEU A 52 12.19 12.33 -21.31
CA LEU A 52 11.25 11.82 -20.32
C LEU A 52 10.01 12.70 -20.20
N LYS A 53 10.20 14.04 -20.06
CA LYS A 53 9.10 14.99 -20.00
C LYS A 53 8.23 14.95 -21.24
N GLN A 54 8.86 14.95 -22.42
CA GLN A 54 8.16 14.94 -23.70
C GLN A 54 7.32 13.67 -23.88
N GLN A 55 7.88 12.51 -23.55
CA GLN A 55 7.19 11.23 -23.67
C GLN A 55 5.98 11.17 -22.72
N LEU A 56 6.15 11.58 -21.46
CA LEU A 56 5.05 11.61 -20.49
C LEU A 56 3.96 12.61 -20.85
N GLN A 57 4.31 13.77 -21.43
CA GLN A 57 3.33 14.76 -21.92
C GLN A 57 2.56 14.30 -23.16
N GLN A 58 3.21 13.52 -24.02
CA GLN A 58 2.61 12.98 -25.25
C GLN A 58 1.81 11.71 -25.02
N CYS A 59 1.90 11.13 -23.83
CA CYS A 59 1.16 9.93 -23.47
C CYS A 59 -0.35 10.17 -23.53
N GLN A 60 -0.98 9.60 -24.56
CA GLN A 60 -2.40 9.72 -24.82
C GLN A 60 -3.00 8.33 -25.02
N GLY A 61 -4.12 8.07 -24.38
CA GLY A 61 -4.83 6.80 -24.53
C GLY A 61 -5.55 6.38 -23.27
N PRO A 62 -6.34 5.31 -23.33
CA PRO A 62 -6.98 4.76 -22.16
C PRO A 62 -5.90 4.11 -21.28
N LEU A 63 -5.78 4.61 -20.06
CA LEU A 63 -4.89 4.02 -19.07
C LEU A 63 -5.48 2.70 -18.55
N GLN A 64 -4.62 1.74 -18.27
CA GLN A 64 -4.98 0.44 -17.73
C GLN A 64 -4.29 0.20 -16.38
N PRO A 65 -4.86 -0.64 -15.51
CA PRO A 65 -4.14 -1.15 -14.36
C PRO A 65 -2.85 -1.84 -14.80
N HIS A 66 -1.76 -1.64 -14.04
CA HIS A 66 -0.46 -2.17 -14.41
C HIS A 66 0.27 -2.73 -13.18
N ASP A 67 0.82 -3.95 -13.28
CA ASP A 67 1.48 -4.66 -12.16
C ASP A 67 2.75 -3.94 -11.66
N PHE A 68 3.36 -3.10 -12.47
CA PHE A 68 4.45 -2.22 -12.05
C PHE A 68 4.04 -1.24 -10.94
N SER A 69 2.76 -0.87 -10.89
CA SER A 69 2.18 0.03 -9.90
C SER A 69 1.63 -0.79 -8.74
N ILE A 70 2.29 -0.72 -7.58
CA ILE A 70 1.91 -1.43 -6.36
C ILE A 70 1.37 -0.42 -5.35
N GLY A 71 0.11 -0.59 -4.93
CA GLY A 71 -0.51 0.25 -3.91
C GLY A 71 0.00 -0.12 -2.52
N HIS A 72 0.97 0.65 -1.99
CA HIS A 72 1.56 0.49 -0.67
C HIS A 72 0.52 0.78 0.42
N ARG A 73 0.01 -0.23 1.12
CA ARG A 73 -1.08 -0.11 2.10
C ARG A 73 -2.37 0.54 1.53
N GLY A 74 -2.54 0.46 0.19
CA GLY A 74 -3.54 1.17 -0.59
C GLY A 74 -3.03 2.49 -1.19
N ALA A 75 -3.59 3.64 -0.79
CA ALA A 75 -3.21 4.99 -1.21
C ALA A 75 -3.04 5.93 -0.01
N PRO A 76 -2.08 5.67 0.91
CA PRO A 76 -2.03 6.30 2.23
C PRO A 76 -1.53 7.75 2.22
N LEU A 77 -1.22 8.33 1.07
CA LEU A 77 -0.98 9.78 0.97
C LEU A 77 -2.22 10.59 1.39
N MET A 78 -3.44 10.11 1.05
CA MET A 78 -4.69 10.84 1.30
C MET A 78 -5.82 9.94 1.84
N PHE A 79 -5.53 8.73 2.28
CA PHE A 79 -6.47 7.79 2.88
C PHE A 79 -5.82 7.07 4.06
N PRO A 80 -6.54 6.77 5.14
CA PRO A 80 -6.00 5.91 6.19
C PRO A 80 -5.55 4.57 5.64
N GLU A 81 -4.30 4.19 5.94
CA GLU A 81 -3.69 2.97 5.45
C GLU A 81 -4.49 1.70 5.81
N HIS A 82 -4.44 0.68 4.96
CA HIS A 82 -5.09 -0.61 5.17
C HIS A 82 -6.61 -0.52 5.41
N THR A 83 -7.27 0.50 4.88
CA THR A 83 -8.73 0.63 4.89
C THR A 83 -9.33 0.28 3.53
N GLU A 84 -10.60 -0.10 3.50
CA GLU A 84 -11.32 -0.34 2.27
C GLU A 84 -11.26 0.86 1.32
N ALA A 85 -11.40 2.08 1.85
CA ALA A 85 -11.32 3.32 1.08
C ALA A 85 -9.95 3.50 0.41
N SER A 86 -8.85 3.22 1.15
CA SER A 86 -7.49 3.28 0.64
C SER A 86 -7.24 2.29 -0.50
N TYR A 87 -7.69 1.06 -0.36
CA TYR A 87 -7.56 0.02 -1.38
C TYR A 87 -8.37 0.33 -2.65
N ARG A 88 -9.61 0.81 -2.49
CA ARG A 88 -10.44 1.22 -3.63
C ARG A 88 -9.83 2.40 -4.37
N ALA A 89 -9.28 3.38 -3.66
CA ALA A 89 -8.59 4.51 -4.26
C ALA A 89 -7.34 4.06 -5.05
N ALA A 90 -6.51 3.17 -4.49
CA ALA A 90 -5.35 2.63 -5.18
C ALA A 90 -5.73 1.87 -6.46
N ALA A 91 -6.76 1.04 -6.40
CA ALA A 91 -7.28 0.32 -7.56
C ALA A 91 -7.83 1.28 -8.63
N GLN A 92 -8.54 2.34 -8.22
CA GLN A 92 -9.05 3.37 -9.13
C GLN A 92 -7.92 4.16 -9.80
N MET A 93 -6.78 4.35 -9.10
CA MET A 93 -5.57 4.96 -9.65
C MET A 93 -4.79 3.99 -10.57
N GLY A 94 -5.22 2.76 -10.73
CA GLY A 94 -4.62 1.79 -11.66
C GLY A 94 -3.50 0.94 -11.06
N ALA A 95 -3.37 0.84 -9.74
CA ALA A 95 -2.50 -0.15 -9.14
C ALA A 95 -2.89 -1.55 -9.62
N GLY A 96 -1.96 -2.31 -10.19
CA GLY A 96 -2.18 -3.70 -10.59
C GLY A 96 -2.08 -4.67 -9.41
N ILE A 97 -1.29 -4.30 -8.39
CA ILE A 97 -1.05 -5.09 -7.18
C ILE A 97 -1.44 -4.23 -5.97
N LEU A 98 -2.10 -4.84 -4.98
CA LEU A 98 -2.46 -4.21 -3.71
C LEU A 98 -1.81 -4.95 -2.54
N GLU A 99 -1.32 -4.18 -1.57
CA GLU A 99 -0.65 -4.71 -0.39
C GLU A 99 -1.57 -4.77 0.82
N CYS A 100 -1.48 -5.87 1.57
CA CYS A 100 -1.98 -5.97 2.94
C CYS A 100 -0.84 -6.42 3.85
N ASP A 101 -0.36 -5.53 4.71
CA ASP A 101 0.51 -5.91 5.82
C ASP A 101 -0.29 -6.72 6.82
N VAL A 102 0.14 -7.94 7.11
CA VAL A 102 -0.65 -8.90 7.87
C VAL A 102 -0.11 -9.06 9.28
N THR A 103 -0.98 -8.85 10.27
CA THR A 103 -0.76 -9.15 11.68
C THR A 103 -1.90 -10.03 12.20
N PHE A 104 -1.89 -10.42 13.46
CA PHE A 104 -2.95 -11.27 14.02
C PHE A 104 -3.56 -10.69 15.31
N THR A 105 -4.84 -10.95 15.50
CA THR A 105 -5.64 -10.59 16.69
C THR A 105 -5.40 -11.55 17.86
N ARG A 106 -5.99 -11.23 19.04
CA ARG A 106 -5.92 -12.08 20.24
C ARG A 106 -6.48 -13.50 19.99
N ASP A 107 -7.53 -13.60 19.19
CA ASP A 107 -8.13 -14.87 18.74
C ASP A 107 -7.45 -15.42 17.45
N ARG A 108 -6.29 -14.87 17.08
CA ARG A 108 -5.41 -15.34 15.99
C ARG A 108 -6.07 -15.27 14.59
N GLN A 109 -6.93 -14.30 14.37
CA GLN A 109 -7.44 -13.99 13.04
C GLN A 109 -6.49 -12.99 12.37
N LEU A 110 -6.24 -13.17 11.08
CA LEU A 110 -5.34 -12.28 10.34
C LEU A 110 -6.05 -10.99 9.93
N VAL A 111 -5.35 -9.87 10.10
CA VAL A 111 -5.86 -8.52 9.80
C VAL A 111 -4.82 -7.69 9.06
N CYS A 112 -5.29 -6.71 8.26
CA CYS A 112 -4.40 -5.79 7.53
C CYS A 112 -3.96 -4.65 8.43
N ARG A 113 -2.70 -4.69 8.93
CA ARG A 113 -2.10 -3.62 9.74
C ARG A 113 -0.59 -3.64 9.64
N HIS A 114 0.03 -2.44 9.46
CA HIS A 114 1.46 -2.31 9.19
C HIS A 114 2.36 -2.88 10.30
N ALA A 115 1.97 -2.69 11.56
CA ALA A 115 2.67 -3.30 12.68
C ALA A 115 1.67 -3.92 13.65
N GLN A 116 2.10 -4.94 14.38
CA GLN A 116 1.22 -5.60 15.34
C GLN A 116 0.75 -4.64 16.45
N CYS A 117 1.53 -3.63 16.78
CA CYS A 117 1.27 -2.75 17.92
C CYS A 117 1.14 -1.27 17.50
N ASP A 118 0.51 -0.98 16.37
CA ASP A 118 0.31 0.38 15.84
C ASP A 118 -1.14 0.91 15.93
N LEU A 119 -2.08 0.17 16.50
CA LEU A 119 -3.50 0.56 16.52
C LEU A 119 -3.74 1.95 17.13
N HIS A 120 -2.91 2.38 18.08
CA HIS A 120 -2.97 3.71 18.69
C HIS A 120 -2.56 4.84 17.73
N GLN A 121 -1.84 4.52 16.65
CA GLN A 121 -1.37 5.46 15.64
C GLN A 121 -2.26 5.51 14.41
N THR A 122 -2.94 4.40 14.10
CA THR A 122 -3.58 4.16 12.80
C THR A 122 -5.09 3.94 12.90
N THR A 123 -5.65 3.93 14.13
CA THR A 123 -7.09 3.76 14.39
C THR A 123 -7.59 4.69 15.49
N ASP A 124 -8.89 4.68 15.71
CA ASP A 124 -9.56 5.42 16.78
C ASP A 124 -9.60 4.69 18.12
N ILE A 125 -8.84 3.59 18.32
CA ILE A 125 -8.89 2.73 19.51
C ILE A 125 -8.79 3.51 20.82
N LEU A 126 -7.92 4.52 20.90
CA LEU A 126 -7.76 5.32 22.12
C LEU A 126 -8.94 6.25 22.42
N LEU A 127 -9.80 6.53 21.42
CA LEU A 127 -11.03 7.31 21.58
C LEU A 127 -12.22 6.46 22.03
N ARG A 128 -12.03 5.14 22.17
CA ARG A 128 -13.02 4.16 22.61
C ARG A 128 -12.62 3.59 23.97
N PRO A 129 -13.18 4.09 25.08
CA PRO A 129 -12.72 3.74 26.44
C PRO A 129 -12.69 2.23 26.72
N GLU A 130 -13.67 1.48 26.19
CA GLU A 130 -13.78 0.03 26.34
C GLU A 130 -12.66 -0.74 25.64
N LEU A 131 -12.14 -0.22 24.52
CA LEU A 131 -11.03 -0.82 23.79
C LEU A 131 -9.69 -0.24 24.20
N ALA A 132 -9.62 1.06 24.51
CA ALA A 132 -8.42 1.70 25.04
C ALA A 132 -7.90 1.02 26.32
N GLY A 133 -8.82 0.53 27.16
CA GLY A 133 -8.48 -0.22 28.37
C GLY A 133 -7.87 -1.60 28.12
N ARG A 134 -7.90 -2.09 26.87
CA ARG A 134 -7.28 -3.36 26.45
C ARG A 134 -5.83 -3.20 26.00
N CYS A 135 -5.41 -1.98 25.64
CA CYS A 135 -4.06 -1.71 25.16
C CYS A 135 -3.01 -2.22 26.15
N SER A 136 -1.99 -2.87 25.65
CA SER A 136 -0.86 -3.38 26.45
C SER A 136 -0.11 -2.26 27.19
N GLN A 137 -0.15 -1.01 26.67
CA GLN A 137 0.25 0.20 27.38
C GLN A 137 -0.83 1.28 27.17
N PRO A 138 -1.58 1.66 28.21
CA PRO A 138 -2.51 2.77 28.16
C PRO A 138 -1.82 4.09 27.81
N PHE A 139 -2.59 5.05 27.30
CA PHE A 139 -2.07 6.39 26.99
C PHE A 139 -1.38 7.01 28.20
N GLN A 140 -0.16 7.51 27.97
CA GLN A 140 0.64 8.29 28.91
C GLN A 140 0.84 9.69 28.34
N PRO A 141 0.43 10.76 29.04
CA PRO A 141 0.63 12.11 28.56
C PRO A 141 2.12 12.48 28.52
N ALA A 142 2.48 13.43 27.66
CA ALA A 142 3.80 14.04 27.67
C ALA A 142 4.08 14.69 29.02
N ASP A 143 5.33 14.59 29.48
CA ASP A 143 5.82 15.26 30.69
C ASP A 143 6.99 16.17 30.31
N ALA A 144 6.71 17.47 30.22
CA ALA A 144 7.71 18.47 29.85
C ALA A 144 8.84 18.59 30.89
N ALA A 145 8.59 18.26 32.17
CA ALA A 145 9.60 18.36 33.22
C ALA A 145 10.70 17.29 33.07
N SER A 146 10.33 16.09 32.64
CA SER A 146 11.27 14.99 32.39
C SER A 146 11.68 14.84 30.92
N GLY A 147 11.07 15.59 30.01
CA GLY A 147 11.28 15.45 28.55
C GLY A 147 10.64 14.17 27.97
N ARG A 148 9.78 13.47 28.72
CA ARG A 148 9.14 12.24 28.26
C ARG A 148 8.03 12.56 27.27
N PRO A 149 8.05 11.99 26.04
CA PRO A 149 6.96 12.17 25.08
C PRO A 149 5.70 11.43 25.51
N ALA A 150 4.56 11.84 24.96
CA ALA A 150 3.32 11.09 25.06
C ALA A 150 3.49 9.72 24.35
N SER A 151 2.88 8.69 24.92
CA SER A 151 2.97 7.32 24.39
C SER A 151 1.74 6.49 24.67
N ALA A 152 1.50 5.47 23.85
CA ALA A 152 0.57 4.38 24.08
C ALA A 152 1.10 3.17 23.29
N ARG A 153 0.64 1.97 23.62
CA ARG A 153 0.89 0.75 22.83
C ARG A 153 -0.35 -0.11 22.79
N CYS A 154 -1.00 -0.15 21.64
CA CYS A 154 -2.22 -0.93 21.42
C CYS A 154 -1.94 -1.89 20.26
N CYS A 155 -2.01 -3.18 20.54
CA CYS A 155 -1.67 -4.23 19.59
C CYS A 155 -2.94 -4.88 19.01
N THR A 156 -2.86 -5.39 17.79
CA THR A 156 -3.93 -6.22 17.22
C THR A 156 -4.21 -7.43 18.12
N SER A 157 -3.15 -7.99 18.72
CA SER A 157 -3.23 -9.10 19.69
C SER A 157 -3.80 -8.74 21.06
N ASP A 158 -4.12 -7.47 21.33
CA ASP A 158 -4.81 -7.05 22.56
C ASP A 158 -6.33 -7.26 22.46
N ILE A 159 -6.89 -7.36 21.26
CA ILE A 159 -8.32 -7.41 20.96
C ILE A 159 -8.68 -8.57 20.02
N ASP A 160 -9.92 -9.00 20.03
CA ASP A 160 -10.45 -10.01 19.11
C ASP A 160 -10.84 -9.39 17.76
N LEU A 161 -11.08 -10.23 16.74
CA LEU A 161 -11.40 -9.78 15.39
C LEU A 161 -12.63 -8.86 15.35
N ASP A 162 -13.72 -9.21 16.03
CA ASP A 162 -14.94 -8.40 16.03
C ASP A 162 -14.69 -7.00 16.63
N GLU A 163 -13.87 -6.93 17.70
CA GLU A 163 -13.44 -5.68 18.30
C GLU A 163 -12.57 -4.87 17.33
N TYR A 164 -11.63 -5.53 16.65
CA TYR A 164 -10.80 -4.89 15.60
C TYR A 164 -11.65 -4.32 14.48
N LEU A 165 -12.58 -5.09 13.91
CA LEU A 165 -13.45 -4.66 12.82
C LEU A 165 -14.42 -3.54 13.20
N SER A 166 -14.62 -3.28 14.50
CA SER A 166 -15.40 -2.15 14.97
C SER A 166 -14.64 -0.81 14.92
N LEU A 167 -13.31 -0.83 14.78
CA LEU A 167 -12.48 0.37 14.75
C LEU A 167 -12.64 1.15 13.44
N CYS A 168 -12.42 2.46 13.52
CA CYS A 168 -12.26 3.33 12.35
C CYS A 168 -10.77 3.56 12.10
N GLY A 169 -10.33 3.35 10.86
CA GLY A 169 -8.99 3.76 10.44
C GLY A 169 -8.83 5.28 10.52
N LYS A 170 -7.64 5.76 10.90
CA LYS A 170 -7.25 7.18 10.83
C LYS A 170 -5.91 7.31 10.11
N MET A 171 -5.61 8.49 9.62
CA MET A 171 -4.26 8.76 9.10
C MET A 171 -3.23 8.48 10.20
N ASP A 172 -2.17 7.79 9.83
CA ASP A 172 -1.10 7.41 10.76
C ASP A 172 -0.40 8.66 11.35
N GLY A 173 0.12 8.48 12.53
CA GLY A 173 0.84 9.50 13.26
C GLY A 173 0.21 9.85 14.61
N VAL A 174 1.06 10.30 15.51
CA VAL A 174 0.71 10.72 16.87
C VAL A 174 1.43 12.02 17.22
N ASN A 175 0.84 12.82 18.11
CA ASN A 175 1.47 14.02 18.65
C ASN A 175 2.31 13.66 19.89
N PRO A 176 3.65 13.68 19.83
CA PRO A 176 4.50 13.32 20.97
C PRO A 176 4.46 14.34 22.11
N ALA A 177 3.94 15.56 21.88
CA ALA A 177 3.79 16.58 22.91
C ALA A 177 2.41 16.59 23.58
N ALA A 178 1.55 15.62 23.26
CA ALA A 178 0.17 15.59 23.71
C ALA A 178 0.03 15.38 25.22
N THR A 179 -0.90 16.10 25.83
CA THR A 179 -1.30 15.95 27.25
C THR A 179 -2.66 15.27 27.40
N SER A 180 -3.35 15.00 26.31
CA SER A 180 -4.63 14.27 26.28
C SER A 180 -4.68 13.33 25.07
N VAL A 181 -5.57 12.32 25.13
CA VAL A 181 -5.81 11.39 24.02
C VAL A 181 -6.23 12.13 22.75
N GLN A 182 -7.11 13.13 22.87
CA GLN A 182 -7.61 13.91 21.73
C GLN A 182 -6.48 14.64 21.00
N GLN A 183 -5.50 15.17 21.74
CA GLN A 183 -4.32 15.78 21.13
C GLN A 183 -3.36 14.72 20.53
N TYR A 184 -3.25 13.56 21.19
CA TYR A 184 -2.34 12.50 20.79
C TYR A 184 -2.67 11.93 19.42
N VAL A 185 -3.94 11.69 19.15
CA VAL A 185 -4.38 11.11 17.88
C VAL A 185 -4.33 12.10 16.69
N GLN A 186 -4.03 13.37 16.93
CA GLN A 186 -3.91 14.45 15.93
C GLN A 186 -2.44 14.73 15.56
N GLY A 187 -1.68 13.68 15.26
CA GLY A 187 -0.25 13.80 14.94
C GLY A 187 0.11 13.51 13.48
N THR A 188 -0.88 13.43 12.60
CA THR A 188 -0.63 13.22 11.16
C THR A 188 0.18 14.40 10.59
N PRO A 189 1.24 14.15 9.79
CA PRO A 189 1.99 15.19 9.11
C PRO A 189 1.10 16.06 8.21
N ASP A 190 1.39 17.34 8.10
CA ASP A 190 0.58 18.34 7.40
C ASP A 190 0.53 18.15 5.87
N TRP A 191 1.46 17.39 5.30
CA TRP A 191 1.48 17.03 3.88
C TRP A 191 0.56 15.85 3.52
N ARG A 192 -0.12 15.24 4.53
CA ARG A 192 -1.09 14.16 4.37
C ARG A 192 -2.48 14.61 4.83
N THR A 193 -3.53 14.03 4.26
CA THR A 193 -4.92 14.40 4.56
C THR A 193 -5.84 13.19 4.51
N ASP A 194 -6.99 13.29 5.18
CA ASP A 194 -8.06 12.30 5.20
C ASP A 194 -9.35 12.79 4.52
N LEU A 195 -9.27 13.85 3.73
CA LEU A 195 -10.44 14.51 3.13
C LEU A 195 -11.35 13.58 2.34
N TYR A 196 -10.82 12.45 1.84
CA TYR A 196 -11.56 11.51 0.99
C TYR A 196 -11.94 10.22 1.70
N ALA A 197 -11.60 10.07 2.98
CA ALA A 197 -11.73 8.79 3.69
C ALA A 197 -13.10 8.57 4.35
N GLY A 198 -13.93 9.62 4.47
CA GLY A 198 -15.18 9.55 5.24
C GLY A 198 -14.94 9.59 6.75
N SER A 199 -16.02 9.46 7.51
CA SER A 199 -15.98 9.64 8.98
C SER A 199 -15.50 8.41 9.76
N CYS A 200 -15.57 7.22 9.16
CA CYS A 200 -15.13 5.96 9.76
C CYS A 200 -14.68 4.98 8.67
N PRO A 201 -13.46 5.14 8.14
CA PRO A 201 -12.92 4.22 7.15
C PRO A 201 -12.80 2.81 7.73
N ALA A 202 -13.41 1.82 7.05
CA ALA A 202 -13.43 0.45 7.52
C ALA A 202 -12.03 -0.19 7.45
N VAL A 203 -11.56 -0.73 8.56
CA VAL A 203 -10.41 -1.63 8.63
C VAL A 203 -10.84 -3.03 8.19
N LEU A 204 -9.90 -3.86 7.73
CA LEU A 204 -10.23 -5.16 7.13
C LEU A 204 -9.48 -6.30 7.80
N SER A 205 -10.14 -7.47 7.90
CA SER A 205 -9.41 -8.72 8.06
C SER A 205 -8.66 -9.07 6.77
N HIS A 206 -7.67 -9.95 6.84
CA HIS A 206 -6.95 -10.41 5.65
C HIS A 206 -7.91 -11.13 4.68
N GLN A 207 -8.85 -11.95 5.15
CA GLN A 207 -9.86 -12.58 4.31
C GLN A 207 -10.76 -11.55 3.58
N GLN A 208 -11.15 -10.47 4.28
CA GLN A 208 -11.92 -9.39 3.65
C GLN A 208 -11.09 -8.64 2.59
N SER A 209 -9.79 -8.43 2.83
CA SER A 209 -8.92 -7.82 1.82
C SER A 209 -8.75 -8.70 0.58
N ILE A 210 -8.60 -10.02 0.75
CA ILE A 210 -8.56 -10.98 -0.37
C ILE A 210 -9.84 -10.86 -1.22
N ALA A 211 -11.01 -10.92 -0.59
CA ALA A 211 -12.29 -10.80 -1.29
C ALA A 211 -12.43 -9.45 -2.03
N LEU A 212 -12.00 -8.36 -1.39
CA LEU A 212 -12.00 -7.02 -1.99
C LEU A 212 -11.07 -6.96 -3.21
N PHE A 213 -9.84 -7.47 -3.10
CA PHE A 213 -8.85 -7.42 -4.19
C PHE A 213 -9.29 -8.29 -5.38
N GLN A 214 -9.90 -9.46 -5.13
CA GLN A 214 -10.55 -10.25 -6.18
C GLN A 214 -11.67 -9.47 -6.87
N GLN A 215 -12.55 -8.82 -6.10
CA GLN A 215 -13.62 -7.96 -6.64
C GLN A 215 -13.07 -6.82 -7.51
N LEU A 216 -11.94 -6.23 -7.12
CA LEU A 216 -11.27 -5.16 -7.84
C LEU A 216 -10.44 -5.67 -9.04
N GLY A 217 -10.26 -6.99 -9.19
CA GLY A 217 -9.44 -7.59 -10.23
C GLY A 217 -7.97 -7.24 -10.09
N ARG A 218 -7.42 -7.24 -8.87
CA ARG A 218 -6.02 -6.88 -8.58
C ARG A 218 -5.26 -8.07 -8.01
N LYS A 219 -3.96 -8.15 -8.35
CA LYS A 219 -3.01 -9.04 -7.68
C LYS A 219 -2.75 -8.58 -6.25
N MET A 220 -2.14 -9.42 -5.46
CA MET A 220 -2.03 -9.28 -4.01
C MET A 220 -0.58 -9.45 -3.57
N THR A 221 -0.12 -8.57 -2.69
CA THR A 221 1.20 -8.70 -2.07
C THR A 221 1.08 -8.58 -0.55
N PRO A 222 0.78 -9.69 0.16
CA PRO A 222 0.71 -9.68 1.60
C PRO A 222 2.12 -9.67 2.21
N GLU A 223 2.36 -8.77 3.17
CA GLU A 223 3.56 -8.83 4.00
C GLU A 223 3.25 -9.52 5.33
N LEU A 224 3.91 -10.61 5.64
CA LEU A 224 3.86 -11.22 6.97
C LEU A 224 4.69 -10.37 7.92
N LYS A 225 4.04 -9.60 8.76
CA LYS A 225 4.72 -8.68 9.70
C LYS A 225 5.38 -9.43 10.84
N THR A 226 6.53 -8.94 11.27
CA THR A 226 7.19 -9.46 12.47
C THR A 226 6.26 -9.34 13.68
N ALA A 227 6.08 -10.45 14.40
CA ALA A 227 5.29 -10.45 15.63
C ALA A 227 6.01 -9.64 16.72
N GLU A 228 5.31 -8.64 17.26
CA GLU A 228 5.80 -7.82 18.39
C GLU A 228 5.40 -8.38 19.76
N VAL A 229 5.00 -9.63 19.80
CA VAL A 229 4.66 -10.39 21.01
C VAL A 229 5.48 -11.68 21.05
N SER A 230 5.57 -12.27 22.23
CA SER A 230 6.32 -13.54 22.40
C SER A 230 5.71 -14.66 21.55
N MET A 231 6.53 -15.29 20.72
CA MET A 231 6.17 -16.48 19.96
C MET A 231 6.74 -17.76 20.60
N PRO A 232 6.04 -18.90 20.63
CA PRO A 232 4.64 -19.10 20.17
C PRO A 232 3.63 -18.27 20.96
N PHE A 233 2.79 -17.51 20.23
CA PHE A 233 1.76 -16.70 20.90
C PHE A 233 0.78 -17.56 21.68
N GLN A 234 0.50 -17.16 22.93
CA GLN A 234 -0.30 -17.94 23.89
C GLN A 234 0.20 -19.39 24.06
N GLY A 235 1.53 -19.63 23.86
CA GLY A 235 2.16 -20.93 24.00
C GLY A 235 1.83 -21.97 22.92
N ARG A 236 1.11 -21.60 21.85
CA ARG A 236 0.61 -22.56 20.85
C ARG A 236 0.56 -22.07 19.41
N PHE A 237 0.60 -20.77 19.14
CA PHE A 237 0.58 -20.22 17.78
C PHE A 237 2.01 -19.85 17.39
N SER A 238 2.68 -20.74 16.65
CA SER A 238 4.08 -20.56 16.26
C SER A 238 4.22 -19.64 15.03
N GLN A 239 5.44 -19.14 14.78
CA GLN A 239 5.76 -18.36 13.57
C GLN A 239 5.40 -19.13 12.30
N GLN A 240 5.72 -20.43 12.23
CA GLN A 240 5.37 -21.25 11.08
C GLN A 240 3.84 -21.39 10.89
N GLN A 241 3.07 -21.50 11.99
CA GLN A 241 1.60 -21.54 11.90
C GLN A 241 1.04 -20.21 11.41
N TYR A 242 1.65 -19.09 11.81
CA TYR A 242 1.30 -17.77 11.33
C TYR A 242 1.60 -17.64 9.83
N ALA A 243 2.80 -18.01 9.39
CA ALA A 243 3.20 -18.01 7.99
C ALA A 243 2.35 -18.95 7.12
N GLN A 244 1.96 -20.13 7.66
CA GLN A 244 1.06 -21.06 6.97
C GLN A 244 -0.36 -20.52 6.84
N GLN A 245 -0.91 -19.94 7.90
CA GLN A 245 -2.27 -19.38 7.87
C GLN A 245 -2.42 -18.32 6.79
N LEU A 246 -1.40 -17.48 6.57
CA LEU A 246 -1.39 -16.51 5.48
C LEU A 246 -1.68 -17.18 4.12
N VAL A 247 -0.99 -18.26 3.82
CA VAL A 247 -1.15 -19.00 2.55
C VAL A 247 -2.48 -19.75 2.52
N ASP A 248 -2.89 -20.34 3.64
CA ASP A 248 -4.14 -21.11 3.73
C ASP A 248 -5.37 -20.25 3.45
N GLU A 249 -5.36 -18.96 3.84
CA GLU A 249 -6.46 -18.04 3.54
C GLU A 249 -6.57 -17.74 2.03
N TYR A 250 -5.44 -17.63 1.30
CA TYR A 250 -5.46 -17.54 -0.18
C TYR A 250 -5.98 -18.81 -0.84
N LYS A 251 -5.55 -19.98 -0.36
CA LYS A 251 -6.02 -21.27 -0.85
C LYS A 251 -7.52 -21.42 -0.61
N ALA A 252 -8.00 -21.08 0.57
CA ALA A 252 -9.42 -21.13 0.92
C ALA A 252 -10.28 -20.21 0.06
N ALA A 253 -9.73 -19.05 -0.34
CA ALA A 253 -10.39 -18.09 -1.24
C ALA A 253 -10.26 -18.47 -2.72
N GLY A 254 -9.55 -19.55 -3.06
CA GLY A 254 -9.34 -20.00 -4.44
C GLY A 254 -8.47 -19.03 -5.28
N VAL A 255 -7.60 -18.26 -4.64
CA VAL A 255 -6.67 -17.36 -5.33
C VAL A 255 -5.51 -18.20 -5.88
N PRO A 256 -5.24 -18.16 -7.19
CA PRO A 256 -4.14 -18.93 -7.75
C PRO A 256 -2.78 -18.30 -7.38
N PRO A 257 -1.70 -19.13 -7.23
CA PRO A 257 -0.39 -18.67 -6.78
C PRO A 257 0.19 -17.50 -7.57
N GLU A 258 -0.04 -17.44 -8.88
CA GLU A 258 0.46 -16.38 -9.76
C GLU A 258 -0.19 -15.00 -9.52
N GLN A 259 -1.21 -14.93 -8.68
CA GLN A 259 -1.84 -13.69 -8.25
C GLN A 259 -1.29 -13.16 -6.92
N VAL A 260 -0.38 -13.91 -6.25
CA VAL A 260 0.06 -13.61 -4.88
C VAL A 260 1.58 -13.49 -4.81
N PHE A 261 2.06 -12.39 -4.24
CA PHE A 261 3.46 -12.13 -3.96
C PHE A 261 3.65 -12.10 -2.45
N LEU A 262 3.90 -13.28 -1.84
CA LEU A 262 4.15 -13.38 -0.39
C LEU A 262 5.42 -12.64 -0.02
N GLN A 263 5.37 -11.74 0.96
CA GLN A 263 6.56 -11.00 1.38
C GLN A 263 6.80 -11.07 2.89
N SER A 264 8.06 -11.07 3.27
CA SER A 264 8.52 -10.97 4.66
C SER A 264 9.93 -10.38 4.72
N PHE A 265 10.24 -9.66 5.80
CA PHE A 265 11.61 -9.31 6.19
C PHE A 265 12.35 -10.49 6.83
N ASP A 266 11.61 -11.43 7.44
CA ASP A 266 12.23 -12.62 8.04
C ASP A 266 12.59 -13.66 6.95
N TRP A 267 13.90 -13.87 6.76
CA TRP A 267 14.40 -14.86 5.83
C TRP A 267 13.90 -16.29 6.14
N GLN A 268 13.60 -16.60 7.41
CA GLN A 268 13.08 -17.91 7.80
C GLN A 268 11.65 -18.15 7.30
N ASP A 269 10.82 -17.10 7.18
CA ASP A 269 9.49 -17.21 6.57
C ASP A 269 9.60 -17.52 5.07
N ILE A 270 10.55 -16.86 4.38
CA ILE A 270 10.82 -17.14 2.96
C ILE A 270 11.27 -18.59 2.77
N LEU A 271 12.23 -19.07 3.57
CA LEU A 271 12.70 -20.45 3.50
C LEU A 271 11.58 -21.45 3.81
N TYR A 272 10.72 -21.13 4.77
CA TYR A 272 9.56 -21.96 5.09
C TYR A 272 8.64 -22.09 3.88
N TRP A 273 8.26 -20.98 3.22
CA TRP A 273 7.38 -21.02 2.05
C TRP A 273 8.03 -21.72 0.86
N LEU A 274 9.32 -21.50 0.61
CA LEU A 274 10.04 -22.22 -0.45
C LEU A 274 10.00 -23.75 -0.26
N GLN A 275 10.00 -24.22 0.98
CA GLN A 275 9.94 -25.66 1.31
C GLN A 275 8.51 -26.20 1.36
N ALA A 276 7.59 -25.50 2.07
CA ALA A 276 6.26 -25.99 2.39
C ALA A 276 5.22 -25.65 1.32
N GLU A 277 5.40 -24.51 0.62
CA GLU A 277 4.43 -23.92 -0.32
C GLU A 277 5.09 -23.53 -1.65
N PRO A 278 5.79 -24.45 -2.34
CA PRO A 278 6.66 -24.11 -3.47
C PRO A 278 5.92 -23.43 -4.63
N ASP A 279 4.61 -23.65 -4.82
CA ASP A 279 3.85 -22.97 -5.87
C ASP A 279 3.63 -21.49 -5.57
N TYR A 280 3.23 -21.15 -4.34
CA TYR A 280 3.10 -19.76 -3.89
C TYR A 280 4.45 -19.07 -3.75
N ALA A 281 5.47 -19.81 -3.33
CA ALA A 281 6.82 -19.28 -3.12
C ALA A 281 7.58 -18.94 -4.42
N LYS A 282 7.08 -19.33 -5.60
CA LYS A 282 7.65 -18.87 -6.89
C LYS A 282 7.72 -17.35 -7.01
N GLN A 283 6.77 -16.67 -6.38
CA GLN A 283 6.69 -15.20 -6.32
C GLN A 283 6.94 -14.64 -4.90
N ALA A 284 7.55 -15.44 -4.01
CA ALA A 284 7.93 -14.94 -2.70
C ALA A 284 8.95 -13.81 -2.83
N VAL A 285 8.75 -12.76 -2.05
CA VAL A 285 9.52 -11.52 -2.05
C VAL A 285 10.23 -11.40 -0.71
N TRP A 286 11.55 -11.42 -0.73
CA TRP A 286 12.30 -11.09 0.48
C TRP A 286 12.49 -9.57 0.56
N LEU A 287 11.86 -8.96 1.56
CA LEU A 287 12.09 -7.57 1.91
C LEU A 287 13.47 -7.48 2.56
N ASP A 288 14.39 -6.77 1.91
CA ASP A 288 15.78 -6.76 2.35
C ASP A 288 16.00 -5.72 3.46
N GLY A 289 16.06 -6.20 4.69
CA GLY A 289 16.31 -5.41 5.90
C GLY A 289 17.79 -5.28 6.26
N ARG A 290 18.74 -5.76 5.44
CA ARG A 290 20.19 -5.70 5.76
C ARG A 290 20.71 -4.28 5.95
N TYR A 291 20.01 -3.29 5.40
CA TYR A 291 20.33 -1.87 5.63
C TYR A 291 20.26 -1.43 7.10
N GLU A 292 19.67 -2.22 7.98
CA GLU A 292 19.67 -1.95 9.43
C GLU A 292 21.04 -2.24 10.08
N ASP A 293 21.90 -3.01 9.42
CA ASP A 293 23.30 -3.17 9.84
C ASP A 293 24.08 -1.90 9.50
N PRO A 294 24.70 -1.23 10.50
CA PRO A 294 25.51 -0.03 10.25
C PRO A 294 26.70 -0.25 9.29
N ALA A 295 27.11 -1.47 9.07
CA ALA A 295 28.17 -1.82 8.11
C ALA A 295 27.66 -1.96 6.67
N PHE A 296 26.35 -1.96 6.45
CA PHE A 296 25.77 -2.11 5.14
C PHE A 296 26.04 -0.89 4.24
N ASP A 297 26.60 -1.16 3.06
CA ASP A 297 26.83 -0.15 2.03
C ASP A 297 26.38 -0.72 0.67
N PRO A 298 25.36 -0.13 0.00
CA PRO A 298 24.87 -0.62 -1.28
C PRO A 298 25.92 -0.54 -2.41
N MET A 299 27.02 0.16 -2.20
CA MET A 299 28.13 0.25 -3.16
C MET A 299 29.24 -0.78 -2.91
N GLN A 300 29.19 -1.54 -1.79
CA GLN A 300 30.22 -2.50 -1.39
C GLN A 300 29.68 -3.91 -1.25
N PRO A 301 29.81 -4.80 -2.27
CA PRO A 301 29.26 -6.15 -2.24
C PRO A 301 29.68 -7.01 -1.02
N GLY A 302 30.84 -6.73 -0.43
CA GLY A 302 31.30 -7.42 0.78
C GLY A 302 30.57 -7.04 2.06
N SER A 303 29.74 -6.02 2.07
CA SER A 303 28.96 -5.57 3.23
C SER A 303 27.60 -6.25 3.36
N TRP A 304 27.18 -7.05 2.39
CA TRP A 304 25.87 -7.73 2.40
C TRP A 304 26.04 -9.25 2.42
N SER A 305 25.49 -9.88 3.44
CA SER A 305 25.43 -11.33 3.59
C SER A 305 23.99 -11.75 3.94
N PRO A 306 23.43 -12.77 3.26
CA PRO A 306 24.01 -13.55 2.15
C PRO A 306 24.20 -12.72 0.88
N SER A 307 25.08 -13.17 -0.02
CA SER A 307 25.29 -12.58 -1.35
C SER A 307 24.07 -12.83 -2.25
N MET A 308 23.98 -12.08 -3.37
CA MET A 308 22.86 -12.25 -4.34
C MET A 308 22.86 -13.65 -4.96
N ASP A 309 24.04 -14.24 -5.24
CA ASP A 309 24.16 -15.60 -5.75
C ASP A 309 23.70 -16.65 -4.73
N GLU A 310 24.01 -16.46 -3.43
CA GLU A 310 23.55 -17.35 -2.37
C GLU A 310 22.02 -17.28 -2.20
N LEU A 311 21.43 -16.08 -2.28
CA LEU A 311 19.97 -15.91 -2.25
C LEU A 311 19.30 -16.64 -3.43
N LYS A 312 19.84 -16.46 -4.63
CA LYS A 312 19.34 -17.13 -5.84
C LYS A 312 19.49 -18.65 -5.74
N ALA A 313 20.62 -19.14 -5.25
CA ALA A 313 20.87 -20.57 -5.04
C ALA A 313 19.94 -21.18 -3.99
N ALA A 314 19.49 -20.41 -2.99
CA ALA A 314 18.48 -20.82 -2.02
C ALA A 314 17.06 -20.90 -2.59
N GLY A 315 16.84 -20.44 -3.82
CA GLY A 315 15.55 -20.48 -4.52
C GLY A 315 14.78 -19.17 -4.54
N LEU A 316 15.33 -18.06 -3.99
CA LEU A 316 14.69 -16.75 -4.06
C LEU A 316 14.63 -16.26 -5.51
N ASN A 317 13.49 -15.72 -5.91
CA ASN A 317 13.31 -15.13 -7.23
C ASN A 317 13.15 -13.61 -7.19
N ILE A 318 12.66 -13.04 -6.09
CA ILE A 318 12.36 -11.61 -6.00
C ILE A 318 12.92 -11.06 -4.69
N ILE A 319 13.70 -9.97 -4.80
CA ILE A 319 14.22 -9.22 -3.67
C ILE A 319 13.62 -7.80 -3.67
N ALA A 320 13.33 -7.25 -2.48
CA ALA A 320 12.72 -5.93 -2.37
C ALA A 320 13.46 -5.04 -1.38
N PRO A 321 14.51 -4.34 -1.81
CA PRO A 321 15.17 -3.28 -1.02
C PRO A 321 14.40 -1.96 -1.12
N PRO A 322 14.66 -1.00 -0.19
CA PRO A 322 14.16 0.36 -0.33
C PRO A 322 14.79 1.10 -1.52
N LEU A 323 14.12 2.13 -2.00
CA LEU A 323 14.51 2.89 -3.22
C LEU A 323 16.00 3.29 -3.22
N TRP A 324 16.48 3.86 -2.11
CA TRP A 324 17.84 4.39 -2.01
C TRP A 324 18.95 3.35 -2.11
N VAL A 325 18.65 2.08 -1.84
CA VAL A 325 19.62 0.98 -1.97
C VAL A 325 19.94 0.68 -3.44
N LEU A 326 18.98 0.95 -4.33
CA LEU A 326 19.08 0.62 -5.75
C LEU A 326 19.81 1.69 -6.59
N VAL A 327 19.98 2.88 -6.05
CA VAL A 327 20.52 4.01 -6.80
C VAL A 327 21.59 4.77 -6.02
N THR A 328 22.41 5.52 -6.75
CA THR A 328 23.42 6.42 -6.23
C THR A 328 23.45 7.70 -7.07
N SER A 329 23.99 8.79 -6.50
CA SER A 329 24.36 10.00 -7.24
C SER A 329 25.75 9.86 -7.80
N GLU A 330 25.91 9.96 -9.12
CA GLU A 330 27.19 9.90 -9.80
C GLU A 330 27.22 10.94 -10.94
N GLU A 331 28.22 11.82 -10.92
CA GLU A 331 28.39 12.91 -11.93
C GLU A 331 27.14 13.78 -12.13
N GLY A 332 26.37 14.03 -11.05
CA GLY A 332 25.15 14.84 -11.11
C GLY A 332 23.94 14.13 -11.71
N ALA A 333 23.97 12.80 -11.84
CA ALA A 333 22.86 11.99 -12.32
C ALA A 333 22.56 10.82 -11.39
N ILE A 334 21.30 10.38 -11.40
CA ILE A 334 20.89 9.15 -10.71
C ILE A 334 21.40 7.95 -11.52
N ARG A 335 22.07 7.00 -10.86
CA ARG A 335 22.62 5.80 -11.49
C ARG A 335 22.32 4.55 -10.66
N PRO A 336 22.26 3.34 -11.29
CA PRO A 336 22.14 2.09 -10.56
C PRO A 336 23.33 1.84 -9.61
N SER A 337 23.03 1.46 -8.36
CA SER A 337 24.04 1.09 -7.36
C SER A 337 24.76 -0.23 -7.70
N ALA A 338 25.83 -0.55 -6.97
CA ALA A 338 26.47 -1.86 -7.08
C ALA A 338 25.53 -2.99 -6.63
N TYR A 339 24.67 -2.74 -5.63
CA TYR A 339 23.63 -3.67 -5.18
C TYR A 339 22.67 -4.02 -6.32
N ALA A 340 22.09 -3.02 -7.01
CA ALA A 340 21.19 -3.24 -8.13
C ALA A 340 21.84 -4.08 -9.24
N LYS A 341 23.08 -3.75 -9.61
CA LYS A 341 23.84 -4.50 -10.61
C LYS A 341 24.09 -5.96 -10.20
N ALA A 342 24.42 -6.20 -8.92
CA ALA A 342 24.63 -7.55 -8.42
C ALA A 342 23.34 -8.38 -8.42
N ALA A 343 22.20 -7.80 -8.02
CA ALA A 343 20.90 -8.48 -8.06
C ALA A 343 20.52 -8.88 -9.50
N GLN A 344 20.71 -7.97 -10.46
CA GLN A 344 20.50 -8.26 -11.89
C GLN A 344 21.41 -9.39 -12.40
N GLN A 345 22.70 -9.36 -12.05
CA GLN A 345 23.69 -10.37 -12.48
C GLN A 345 23.36 -11.77 -11.92
N ALA A 346 22.86 -11.83 -10.68
CA ALA A 346 22.40 -13.07 -10.06
C ALA A 346 21.06 -13.57 -10.63
N GLY A 347 20.38 -12.79 -11.49
CA GLY A 347 19.08 -13.13 -12.05
C GLY A 347 17.94 -13.06 -11.02
N LEU A 348 18.06 -12.17 -10.03
CA LEU A 348 16.96 -11.81 -9.12
C LEU A 348 16.10 -10.73 -9.77
N ASN A 349 14.79 -10.91 -9.72
CA ASN A 349 13.86 -9.82 -9.99
C ASN A 349 13.85 -8.85 -8.80
N ILE A 350 13.53 -7.59 -9.06
CA ILE A 350 13.57 -6.55 -8.04
C ILE A 350 12.20 -5.85 -7.97
N ILE A 351 11.66 -5.73 -6.77
CA ILE A 351 10.57 -4.80 -6.41
C ILE A 351 11.16 -3.78 -5.46
N SER A 352 10.69 -2.54 -5.44
CA SER A 352 11.23 -1.52 -4.53
C SER A 352 10.15 -0.69 -3.86
N TRP A 353 10.47 -0.15 -2.68
CA TRP A 353 9.57 0.63 -1.81
C TRP A 353 10.27 1.85 -1.24
N THR A 354 9.64 3.00 -1.02
CA THR A 354 8.29 3.35 -1.45
C THR A 354 8.27 4.81 -1.92
N LEU A 355 7.64 5.09 -3.03
CA LEU A 355 7.40 6.44 -3.52
C LEU A 355 6.31 7.15 -2.70
N GLU A 356 6.36 8.50 -2.67
CA GLU A 356 5.30 9.36 -2.14
C GLU A 356 5.18 9.31 -0.59
N ARG A 357 6.25 8.84 0.13
CA ARG A 357 6.25 8.72 1.59
C ARG A 357 7.22 9.67 2.31
N SER A 358 7.88 10.55 1.57
CA SER A 358 8.83 11.54 2.14
C SER A 358 8.23 12.92 2.36
N GLY A 359 6.98 13.16 2.03
CA GLY A 359 6.43 14.52 1.95
C GLY A 359 6.92 15.25 0.71
N ARG A 360 7.20 16.55 0.83
CA ARG A 360 7.79 17.36 -0.23
C ARG A 360 9.26 16.99 -0.41
N LEU A 361 9.74 17.06 -1.65
CA LEU A 361 11.10 16.64 -2.00
C LEU A 361 12.05 17.82 -2.21
N ASP A 362 11.69 19.03 -1.74
CA ASP A 362 12.51 20.24 -1.85
C ASP A 362 13.57 20.38 -0.72
N ASP A 363 13.64 19.39 0.17
CA ASP A 363 14.58 19.33 1.30
C ASP A 363 15.55 18.13 1.28
N GLY A 364 15.69 17.46 0.13
CA GLY A 364 16.54 16.27 -0.04
C GLY A 364 15.82 14.94 0.13
N GLY A 365 14.49 14.93 0.38
CA GLY A 365 13.62 13.75 0.34
C GLY A 365 13.79 12.73 1.46
N GLY A 366 14.59 13.04 2.48
CA GLY A 366 14.74 12.23 3.69
C GLY A 366 15.25 10.82 3.45
N TRP A 367 14.74 9.87 4.23
CA TRP A 367 15.27 8.50 4.27
C TRP A 367 15.16 7.74 2.93
N TYR A 368 14.07 7.90 2.18
CA TYR A 368 13.87 7.17 0.92
C TYR A 368 14.75 7.66 -0.23
N TYR A 369 15.32 8.88 -0.13
CA TYR A 369 16.14 9.51 -1.15
C TYR A 369 17.59 9.77 -0.69
N GLN A 370 18.01 9.21 0.46
CA GLN A 370 19.28 9.52 1.11
C GLN A 370 20.52 9.28 0.23
N SER A 371 20.46 8.35 -0.73
CA SER A 371 21.58 8.09 -1.67
C SER A 371 21.67 9.09 -2.82
N ILE A 372 20.65 9.93 -2.99
CA ILE A 372 20.54 10.93 -4.05
C ILE A 372 20.06 12.29 -3.51
N THR A 373 20.31 12.58 -2.23
CA THR A 373 19.87 13.80 -1.54
C THR A 373 20.30 15.07 -2.26
N ASP A 374 21.50 15.09 -2.83
CA ASP A 374 22.07 16.20 -3.60
C ASP A 374 21.33 16.49 -4.93
N LEU A 375 20.60 15.52 -5.46
CA LEU A 375 19.78 15.63 -6.66
C LEU A 375 18.31 15.86 -6.36
N THR A 376 17.90 15.69 -5.09
CA THR A 376 16.50 15.76 -4.65
C THR A 376 16.17 17.19 -4.25
N THR A 377 15.76 18.00 -5.23
CA THR A 377 15.54 19.46 -5.08
C THR A 377 14.09 19.89 -5.33
N ASP A 378 13.28 19.03 -5.90
CA ASP A 378 11.85 19.23 -6.13
C ASP A 378 11.10 17.89 -6.33
N ASP A 379 9.78 17.93 -6.36
CA ASP A 379 8.95 16.72 -6.44
C ASP A 379 9.12 15.92 -7.76
N SER A 380 9.65 16.52 -8.83
CA SER A 380 9.83 15.83 -10.12
C SER A 380 10.90 14.74 -10.07
N VAL A 381 11.79 14.79 -9.10
CA VAL A 381 12.80 13.74 -8.90
C VAL A 381 12.18 12.36 -8.72
N ALA A 382 10.94 12.28 -8.20
CA ALA A 382 10.21 11.01 -8.11
C ALA A 382 10.06 10.33 -9.46
N LEU A 383 9.76 11.07 -10.55
CA LEU A 383 9.67 10.53 -11.91
C LEU A 383 11.05 10.22 -12.52
N GLN A 384 12.06 11.00 -12.20
CA GLN A 384 13.43 10.75 -12.64
C GLN A 384 14.00 9.48 -11.99
N LEU A 385 13.79 9.32 -10.67
CA LEU A 385 14.15 8.09 -9.94
C LEU A 385 13.39 6.89 -10.50
N LEU A 386 12.07 7.02 -10.70
CA LEU A 386 11.24 5.95 -11.26
C LEU A 386 11.71 5.53 -12.65
N HIS A 387 12.18 6.48 -13.46
CA HIS A 387 12.75 6.20 -14.79
C HIS A 387 14.04 5.37 -14.71
N VAL A 388 14.97 5.72 -13.83
CA VAL A 388 16.20 4.94 -13.62
C VAL A 388 15.88 3.56 -13.06
N LEU A 389 14.97 3.46 -12.09
CA LEU A 389 14.54 2.18 -11.52
C LEU A 389 13.94 1.25 -12.58
N ALA A 390 13.10 1.79 -13.47
CA ALA A 390 12.44 0.99 -14.49
C ALA A 390 13.35 0.65 -15.66
N GLN A 391 14.12 1.62 -16.19
CA GLN A 391 14.87 1.46 -17.44
C GLN A 391 16.31 0.95 -17.24
N GLU A 392 16.96 1.35 -16.14
CA GLU A 392 18.37 1.00 -15.91
C GLU A 392 18.52 -0.12 -14.87
N VAL A 393 17.73 -0.10 -13.78
CA VAL A 393 17.73 -1.17 -12.78
C VAL A 393 16.81 -2.33 -13.20
N GLY A 394 15.77 -2.07 -13.99
CA GLY A 394 14.84 -3.10 -14.44
C GLY A 394 13.94 -3.65 -13.33
N VAL A 395 13.49 -2.81 -12.40
CA VAL A 395 12.54 -3.24 -11.37
C VAL A 395 11.23 -3.68 -12.00
N MET A 396 10.64 -4.75 -11.50
CA MET A 396 9.36 -5.26 -11.98
C MET A 396 8.15 -4.55 -11.37
N GLY A 397 8.35 -3.80 -10.27
CA GLY A 397 7.30 -3.05 -9.61
C GLY A 397 7.84 -2.09 -8.56
N VAL A 398 7.07 -1.02 -8.28
CA VAL A 398 7.38 -0.02 -7.28
C VAL A 398 6.16 0.23 -6.40
N PHE A 399 6.35 0.13 -5.09
CA PHE A 399 5.36 0.54 -4.11
C PHE A 399 5.21 2.05 -4.08
N SER A 400 3.98 2.52 -4.01
CA SER A 400 3.67 3.95 -3.95
C SER A 400 2.51 4.23 -2.99
N ASP A 401 2.66 5.28 -2.18
CA ASP A 401 1.57 5.84 -1.36
C ASP A 401 0.52 6.59 -2.23
N TRP A 402 0.83 6.81 -3.52
CA TRP A 402 -0.07 7.40 -4.52
C TRP A 402 0.10 6.73 -5.88
N PRO A 403 -0.49 5.55 -6.10
CA PRO A 403 -0.26 4.71 -7.28
C PRO A 403 -0.48 5.39 -8.63
N ALA A 404 -1.21 6.50 -8.69
CA ALA A 404 -1.40 7.28 -9.90
C ALA A 404 -0.07 7.68 -10.59
N THR A 405 0.99 7.96 -9.80
CA THR A 405 2.31 8.31 -10.31
C THR A 405 2.96 7.13 -11.04
N THR A 406 3.00 5.97 -10.39
CA THR A 406 3.58 4.74 -10.96
C THR A 406 2.74 4.19 -12.11
N THR A 407 1.41 4.34 -12.05
CA THR A 407 0.49 3.95 -13.13
C THR A 407 0.67 4.81 -14.39
N LEU A 408 0.77 6.15 -14.23
CA LEU A 408 1.08 7.02 -15.37
C LEU A 408 2.38 6.59 -16.03
N TYR A 409 3.45 6.46 -15.22
CA TYR A 409 4.76 6.07 -15.73
C TYR A 409 4.70 4.73 -16.49
N ALA A 410 4.08 3.72 -15.88
CA ALA A 410 4.01 2.39 -16.49
C ALA A 410 3.28 2.40 -17.83
N ASN A 411 2.11 3.05 -17.91
CA ASN A 411 1.32 3.11 -19.15
C ASN A 411 2.00 3.91 -20.28
N CYS A 412 2.90 4.84 -19.94
CA CYS A 412 3.54 5.71 -20.92
C CYS A 412 4.94 5.24 -21.35
N MET A 413 5.62 4.46 -20.48
CA MET A 413 7.05 4.20 -20.61
C MET A 413 7.39 2.70 -20.66
N LEU A 414 6.45 1.83 -20.33
CA LEU A 414 6.63 0.37 -20.34
C LEU A 414 5.76 -0.26 -21.45
N PRO A 415 6.18 -1.44 -21.98
CA PRO A 415 5.43 -2.13 -23.03
C PRO A 415 4.10 -2.70 -22.58
#